data_3e370cd28cb996278812fc4ba71c4883
#
_entry.id   3e370cd28cb996278812fc4ba71c4883
#
_cell.length_a   1.000
_cell.length_b   1.000
_cell.length_c   1.000
_cell.angle_alpha   90.00
_cell.angle_beta   90.00
_cell.angle_gamma   90.00
#
_symmetry.space_group_name_H-M   'P 1'
#
loop_
_entity.id
_entity.type
_entity.pdbx_description
1 polymer ?
#
loop_
_entity_poly.entity_id
_entity_poly.type
_entity_poly.pdbx_seq_one_letter_code
_entity_poly.pdbx_strand_id
1 'polypeptide(L)'
;MGTWARAGAVLLTALATAYILQAGDSIAATASAPPDLMLGDFEDLAPGAANESFLSNLEVVPIGRQNITMPILTYHYVHPPPSIYSDLMGYKLSVSPGDFSAQMDWLAANRFHPVDFNDVRAYFADQRPLPAKPVVITLDDGYADLYTTAYPILHAHGFKAVAYIVSSFVGQSRYVTAAQVVEMDRHGIQIASHTVDHANIGGNASFYTAMRQLTDSKSWLENLLDHPVVDFAYPSGKFNATSIAALKQAGYDTAVTEMFSVDHSRADRYTWTRVRVGGGESLSDFAGSLGTPMPFTVVTALGFETVGIPLPPMPRPALLLRKS
;
A
#
# COMPACT_ATOMS: atom_id res chain seq x y z
N MET A 1 41.32 20.84 -15.71
CA MET A 1 41.34 19.45 -15.18
C MET A 1 41.26 19.52 -13.66
N GLY A 2 40.20 18.95 -13.10
CA GLY A 2 40.13 18.73 -11.65
C GLY A 2 39.30 19.75 -10.87
N THR A 3 37.95 19.49 -10.71
CA THR A 3 37.14 20.04 -9.58
C THR A 3 35.73 19.40 -9.51
N TRP A 4 35.56 18.10 -9.73
CA TRP A 4 34.25 17.45 -9.61
C TRP A 4 34.19 16.23 -8.68
N ALA A 5 35.20 16.01 -7.83
CA ALA A 5 35.31 14.82 -6.98
C ALA A 5 35.00 15.05 -5.47
N ARG A 6 34.41 16.21 -5.08
CA ARG A 6 34.17 16.50 -3.64
C ARG A 6 32.72 16.71 -3.22
N ALA A 7 31.75 16.56 -4.11
CA ALA A 7 30.34 16.79 -3.78
C ALA A 7 29.55 15.53 -3.34
N GLY A 8 30.09 14.34 -3.51
CA GLY A 8 29.38 13.08 -3.22
C GLY A 8 29.44 12.57 -1.77
N ALA A 9 30.41 13.03 -0.98
CA ALA A 9 30.64 12.46 0.35
C ALA A 9 29.92 13.17 1.50
N VAL A 10 29.38 14.37 1.26
CA VAL A 10 28.74 15.18 2.33
C VAL A 10 27.23 14.90 2.47
N LEU A 11 26.59 14.30 1.47
CA LEU A 11 25.12 14.06 1.49
C LEU A 11 24.71 12.78 2.26
N LEU A 12 25.61 11.83 2.47
CA LEU A 12 25.32 10.57 3.17
C LEU A 12 25.36 10.68 4.71
N THR A 13 26.04 11.68 5.24
CA THR A 13 26.11 11.91 6.70
C THR A 13 24.96 12.78 7.23
N ALA A 14 24.27 13.52 6.40
CA ALA A 14 23.15 14.39 6.81
C ALA A 14 21.82 13.63 6.99
N LEU A 15 21.63 12.49 6.33
CA LEU A 15 20.39 11.69 6.41
C LEU A 15 20.32 10.76 7.63
N ALA A 16 21.46 10.39 8.20
CA ALA A 16 21.50 9.57 9.43
C ALA A 16 21.24 10.39 10.71
N THR A 17 21.47 11.72 10.68
CA THR A 17 21.33 12.57 11.86
C THR A 17 19.92 13.15 12.03
N ALA A 18 19.09 13.17 10.97
CA ALA A 18 17.73 13.70 11.03
C ALA A 18 16.71 12.73 11.62
N TYR A 19 17.02 11.44 11.71
CA TYR A 19 16.09 10.43 12.26
C TYR A 19 16.22 10.24 13.78
N ILE A 20 17.25 10.83 14.44
CA ILE A 20 17.52 10.64 15.88
C ILE A 20 16.99 11.83 16.74
N LEU A 21 16.49 12.90 16.13
CA LEU A 21 16.09 14.13 16.86
C LEU A 21 14.60 14.27 17.17
N GLN A 22 13.78 13.23 16.96
CA GLN A 22 12.35 13.27 17.30
C GLN A 22 11.88 12.32 18.42
N ALA A 23 12.80 11.67 19.13
CA ALA A 23 12.45 10.98 20.38
C ALA A 23 13.05 11.75 21.54
N GLY A 24 12.26 12.65 22.12
CA GLY A 24 12.60 13.42 23.32
C GLY A 24 12.40 12.62 24.59
N ASP A 25 13.33 12.85 25.50
CA ASP A 25 13.34 12.73 26.95
C ASP A 25 13.64 11.39 27.64
N SER A 26 14.84 11.49 28.25
CA SER A 26 15.26 10.89 29.51
C SER A 26 15.53 9.39 29.59
N ILE A 27 16.80 9.01 29.33
CA ILE A 27 17.58 8.16 30.26
C ILE A 27 19.07 8.46 30.03
N ALA A 28 19.75 8.98 31.04
CA ALA A 28 21.19 9.09 31.08
C ALA A 28 21.82 7.70 31.24
N ALA A 29 22.41 7.17 30.20
CA ALA A 29 23.31 6.02 30.27
C ALA A 29 24.64 6.41 29.62
N THR A 30 25.69 6.36 30.39
CA THR A 30 27.08 6.56 29.97
C THR A 30 27.49 5.46 28.99
N ALA A 31 27.52 5.77 27.72
CA ALA A 31 28.12 4.90 26.72
C ALA A 31 29.52 5.41 26.39
N SER A 32 30.52 4.57 26.64
CA SER A 32 31.90 4.74 26.19
C SER A 32 31.94 4.69 24.66
N ALA A 33 32.66 5.63 24.04
CA ALA A 33 32.89 5.69 22.60
C ALA A 33 33.51 4.41 22.08
N PRO A 34 33.07 3.88 20.90
CA PRO A 34 33.76 2.78 20.25
C PRO A 34 35.11 3.25 19.68
N PRO A 35 36.09 2.33 19.54
CA PRO A 35 37.44 2.67 19.06
C PRO A 35 37.40 3.15 17.60
N ASP A 36 38.30 4.09 17.28
CA ASP A 36 38.50 4.68 15.95
C ASP A 36 38.54 3.62 14.84
N LEU A 37 37.57 3.68 13.94
CA LEU A 37 37.66 3.02 12.64
C LEU A 37 38.52 3.91 11.72
N MET A 38 39.72 3.42 11.45
CA MET A 38 40.68 4.05 10.55
C MET A 38 40.10 4.10 9.13
N LEU A 39 40.13 5.27 8.51
CA LEU A 39 39.65 5.59 7.14
C LEU A 39 40.59 5.03 6.06
N GLY A 40 41.02 3.76 6.19
CA GLY A 40 42.03 3.16 5.32
C GLY A 40 41.58 2.05 4.36
N ASP A 41 40.40 1.47 4.57
CA ASP A 41 40.07 0.18 3.95
C ASP A 41 39.01 0.20 2.84
N PHE A 42 38.77 1.35 2.21
CA PHE A 42 37.72 1.45 1.18
C PHE A 42 38.20 1.67 -0.28
N GLU A 43 39.52 1.55 -0.55
CA GLU A 43 40.03 1.83 -1.91
C GLU A 43 40.11 0.63 -2.87
N ASP A 44 39.77 -0.58 -2.47
CA ASP A 44 39.93 -1.79 -3.30
C ASP A 44 38.64 -2.59 -3.57
N LEU A 45 37.47 -1.97 -3.57
CA LEU A 45 36.25 -2.64 -4.04
C LEU A 45 36.01 -2.34 -5.52
N ALA A 46 36.39 -3.30 -6.38
CA ALA A 46 36.05 -3.27 -7.80
C ALA A 46 34.56 -3.06 -8.02
N PRO A 47 34.13 -2.17 -8.96
CA PRO A 47 32.72 -1.98 -9.27
C PRO A 47 32.17 -3.25 -9.97
N GLY A 48 31.47 -4.09 -9.25
CA GLY A 48 30.83 -5.29 -9.82
C GLY A 48 30.49 -6.42 -8.84
N ALA A 49 31.01 -6.42 -7.65
CA ALA A 49 30.66 -7.42 -6.63
C ALA A 49 29.98 -6.75 -5.42
N ALA A 50 28.81 -6.15 -5.63
CA ALA A 50 27.90 -5.92 -4.53
C ALA A 50 27.51 -7.30 -4.03
N ASN A 51 28.14 -7.70 -2.92
CA ASN A 51 28.01 -9.00 -2.34
C ASN A 51 26.51 -9.23 -2.02
N GLU A 52 25.87 -10.22 -2.66
CA GLU A 52 24.43 -10.51 -2.41
C GLU A 52 24.16 -10.73 -0.92
N SER A 53 25.15 -11.18 -0.16
CA SER A 53 25.08 -11.33 1.29
C SER A 53 25.00 -9.99 2.04
N PHE A 54 25.55 -8.89 1.51
CA PHE A 54 25.41 -7.55 2.12
C PHE A 54 24.02 -6.98 1.87
N LEU A 55 23.47 -7.20 0.66
CA LEU A 55 22.12 -6.76 0.31
C LEU A 55 21.03 -7.56 1.03
N SER A 56 21.29 -8.83 1.40
CA SER A 56 20.35 -9.65 2.18
C SER A 56 20.16 -9.16 3.62
N ASN A 57 21.08 -8.36 4.14
CA ASN A 57 20.99 -7.75 5.47
C ASN A 57 20.29 -6.38 5.45
N LEU A 58 20.03 -5.80 4.26
CA LEU A 58 19.23 -4.60 4.14
C LEU A 58 17.76 -5.00 4.15
N GLU A 59 17.00 -4.49 5.11
CA GLU A 59 15.53 -4.68 5.15
C GLU A 59 14.83 -3.83 4.09
N VAL A 60 15.19 -4.05 2.82
CA VAL A 60 14.64 -3.33 1.65
C VAL A 60 14.41 -4.27 0.46
N VAL A 61 13.49 -3.89 -0.42
CA VAL A 61 13.35 -4.49 -1.76
C VAL A 61 14.26 -3.69 -2.71
N PRO A 62 15.37 -4.27 -3.20
CA PRO A 62 16.32 -3.54 -4.04
C PRO A 62 15.68 -3.12 -5.38
N ILE A 63 16.12 -1.97 -5.92
CA ILE A 63 15.70 -1.49 -7.25
C ILE A 63 16.11 -2.46 -8.37
N GLY A 64 15.53 -2.28 -9.56
CA GLY A 64 15.85 -3.10 -10.75
C GLY A 64 15.01 -4.37 -10.89
N ARG A 65 14.17 -4.72 -9.92
CA ARG A 65 13.24 -5.85 -10.07
C ARG A 65 12.06 -5.45 -10.93
N GLN A 66 11.72 -6.31 -11.89
CA GLN A 66 10.54 -6.10 -12.75
C GLN A 66 9.23 -6.47 -12.05
N ASN A 67 9.27 -7.40 -11.10
CA ASN A 67 8.13 -7.86 -10.32
C ASN A 67 8.43 -7.73 -8.83
N ILE A 68 7.40 -7.37 -8.07
CA ILE A 68 7.45 -7.29 -6.60
C ILE A 68 6.22 -7.98 -6.00
N THR A 69 6.42 -8.62 -4.87
CA THR A 69 5.32 -9.08 -4.01
C THR A 69 5.01 -7.96 -3.02
N MET A 70 3.84 -7.36 -3.18
CA MET A 70 3.39 -6.22 -2.39
C MET A 70 1.85 -6.26 -2.31
N PRO A 71 1.27 -6.75 -1.22
CA PRO A 71 -0.17 -6.70 -1.05
C PRO A 71 -0.69 -5.26 -1.16
N ILE A 72 -1.77 -5.06 -1.93
CA ILE A 72 -2.53 -3.81 -1.98
C ILE A 72 -3.88 -4.11 -1.34
N LEU A 73 -4.09 -3.67 -0.11
CA LEU A 73 -5.31 -3.93 0.66
C LEU A 73 -6.43 -3.01 0.20
N THR A 74 -7.66 -3.53 0.11
CA THR A 74 -8.84 -2.73 -0.22
C THR A 74 -9.84 -2.75 0.92
N TYR A 75 -10.09 -1.60 1.51
CA TYR A 75 -11.15 -1.32 2.47
C TYR A 75 -12.18 -0.38 1.85
N HIS A 76 -13.40 -0.38 2.39
CA HIS A 76 -14.45 0.58 2.06
C HIS A 76 -14.96 1.25 3.33
N TYR A 77 -15.77 0.55 4.14
CA TYR A 77 -16.26 1.07 5.40
C TYR A 77 -15.41 0.61 6.59
N VAL A 78 -15.11 1.52 7.50
CA VAL A 78 -14.50 1.21 8.80
C VAL A 78 -15.46 1.57 9.92
N HIS A 79 -16.55 0.82 10.01
CA HIS A 79 -17.61 0.94 11.02
C HIS A 79 -18.17 -0.45 11.35
N PRO A 80 -18.98 -0.59 12.44
CA PRO A 80 -19.59 -1.88 12.76
C PRO A 80 -20.40 -2.44 11.58
N PRO A 81 -20.09 -3.67 11.11
CA PRO A 81 -20.78 -4.26 9.96
C PRO A 81 -22.29 -4.39 10.22
N PRO A 82 -23.15 -4.09 9.24
CA PRO A 82 -24.58 -4.34 9.34
C PRO A 82 -24.86 -5.84 9.45
N SER A 83 -26.10 -6.22 9.76
CA SER A 83 -26.48 -7.64 9.75
C SER A 83 -26.37 -8.21 8.33
N ILE A 84 -25.74 -9.40 8.21
CA ILE A 84 -25.63 -10.13 6.95
C ILE A 84 -27.00 -10.45 6.31
N TYR A 85 -28.05 -10.51 7.12
CA TYR A 85 -29.41 -10.80 6.67
C TYR A 85 -30.16 -9.57 6.16
N SER A 86 -29.78 -8.36 6.60
CA SER A 86 -30.44 -7.12 6.17
C SER A 86 -29.67 -6.40 5.07
N ASP A 87 -28.34 -6.45 5.08
CA ASP A 87 -27.48 -5.78 4.09
C ASP A 87 -26.20 -6.60 3.88
N LEU A 88 -26.28 -7.61 3.03
CA LEU A 88 -25.14 -8.47 2.69
C LEU A 88 -23.99 -7.69 2.06
N MET A 89 -24.29 -6.67 1.24
CA MET A 89 -23.24 -5.89 0.57
C MET A 89 -22.52 -4.99 1.59
N GLY A 90 -23.28 -4.25 2.38
CA GLY A 90 -22.72 -3.46 3.47
C GLY A 90 -21.89 -4.31 4.44
N TYR A 91 -22.39 -5.51 4.80
CA TYR A 91 -21.62 -6.45 5.63
C TYR A 91 -20.25 -6.79 5.01
N LYS A 92 -20.24 -7.17 3.72
CA LYS A 92 -19.01 -7.56 3.01
C LYS A 92 -18.02 -6.41 2.80
N LEU A 93 -18.50 -5.18 2.80
CA LEU A 93 -17.69 -3.99 2.58
C LEU A 93 -17.22 -3.35 3.90
N SER A 94 -17.75 -3.78 5.05
CA SER A 94 -17.47 -3.16 6.35
C SER A 94 -16.46 -3.99 7.15
N VAL A 95 -15.51 -3.29 7.77
CA VAL A 95 -14.62 -3.84 8.81
C VAL A 95 -14.90 -3.05 10.09
N SER A 96 -15.03 -3.75 11.23
CA SER A 96 -15.24 -3.03 12.48
C SER A 96 -14.00 -2.20 12.85
N PRO A 97 -14.14 -1.08 13.58
CA PRO A 97 -13.00 -0.30 14.05
C PRO A 97 -11.99 -1.12 14.85
N GLY A 98 -12.49 -2.08 15.65
CA GLY A 98 -11.64 -3.00 16.42
C GLY A 98 -10.84 -3.95 15.54
N ASP A 99 -11.48 -4.55 14.52
CA ASP A 99 -10.80 -5.45 13.57
C ASP A 99 -9.80 -4.67 12.73
N PHE A 100 -10.16 -3.47 12.25
CA PHE A 100 -9.24 -2.61 11.51
C PHE A 100 -8.00 -2.26 12.34
N SER A 101 -8.18 -1.87 13.61
CA SER A 101 -7.04 -1.61 14.52
C SER A 101 -6.19 -2.86 14.73
N ALA A 102 -6.81 -4.02 14.97
CA ALA A 102 -6.09 -5.29 15.14
C ALA A 102 -5.31 -5.69 13.89
N GLN A 103 -5.82 -5.41 12.69
CA GLN A 103 -5.12 -5.63 11.42
C GLN A 103 -3.91 -4.70 11.29
N MET A 104 -4.03 -3.41 11.67
CA MET A 104 -2.90 -2.48 11.67
C MET A 104 -1.84 -2.88 12.70
N ASP A 105 -2.24 -3.27 13.91
CA ASP A 105 -1.33 -3.83 14.94
C ASP A 105 -0.60 -5.07 14.42
N TRP A 106 -1.31 -5.94 13.71
CA TRP A 106 -0.72 -7.15 13.12
C TRP A 106 0.30 -6.82 12.03
N LEU A 107 -0.01 -5.86 11.13
CA LEU A 107 0.94 -5.39 10.12
C LEU A 107 2.22 -4.87 10.76
N ALA A 108 2.12 -4.04 11.80
CA ALA A 108 3.24 -3.50 12.55
C ALA A 108 4.08 -4.63 13.20
N ALA A 109 3.43 -5.54 13.92
CA ALA A 109 4.07 -6.65 14.62
C ALA A 109 4.80 -7.61 13.66
N ASN A 110 4.30 -7.77 12.43
CA ASN A 110 4.89 -8.63 11.40
C ASN A 110 5.82 -7.88 10.45
N ARG A 111 6.19 -6.63 10.79
CA ARG A 111 7.13 -5.80 10.04
C ARG A 111 6.71 -5.54 8.60
N PHE A 112 5.42 -5.40 8.34
CA PHE A 112 4.94 -4.81 7.11
C PHE A 112 5.15 -3.30 7.16
N HIS A 113 5.54 -2.72 6.04
CA HIS A 113 5.81 -1.30 5.94
C HIS A 113 4.80 -0.67 4.96
N PRO A 114 3.79 0.04 5.46
CA PRO A 114 2.84 0.74 4.61
C PRO A 114 3.53 1.81 3.76
N VAL A 115 3.35 1.71 2.46
CA VAL A 115 3.84 2.63 1.43
C VAL A 115 2.68 3.18 0.62
N ASP A 116 2.89 4.31 -0.06
CA ASP A 116 1.95 4.89 -1.01
C ASP A 116 2.38 4.64 -2.47
N PHE A 117 1.55 5.01 -3.43
CA PHE A 117 1.92 4.84 -4.84
C PHE A 117 3.01 5.80 -5.31
N ASN A 118 3.31 6.89 -4.59
CA ASN A 118 4.50 7.69 -4.87
C ASN A 118 5.78 6.89 -4.60
N ASP A 119 5.80 6.12 -3.50
CA ASP A 119 6.90 5.21 -3.18
C ASP A 119 7.06 4.12 -4.25
N VAL A 120 5.94 3.51 -4.66
CA VAL A 120 5.92 2.43 -5.66
C VAL A 120 6.35 2.94 -7.04
N ARG A 121 5.91 4.12 -7.46
CA ARG A 121 6.36 4.74 -8.72
C ARG A 121 7.85 5.06 -8.69
N ALA A 122 8.34 5.64 -7.58
CA ALA A 122 9.76 5.91 -7.41
C ALA A 122 10.62 4.63 -7.48
N TYR A 123 10.11 3.53 -6.90
CA TYR A 123 10.74 2.22 -7.01
C TYR A 123 10.83 1.72 -8.47
N PHE A 124 9.71 1.71 -9.18
CA PHE A 124 9.69 1.27 -10.58
C PHE A 124 10.40 2.24 -11.57
N ALA A 125 10.71 3.45 -11.11
CA ALA A 125 11.56 4.40 -11.83
C ALA A 125 13.05 4.28 -11.45
N ASP A 126 13.44 3.25 -10.68
CA ASP A 126 14.80 2.99 -10.17
C ASP A 126 15.38 4.16 -9.35
N GLN A 127 14.53 4.97 -8.70
CA GLN A 127 14.95 6.14 -7.93
C GLN A 127 15.27 5.80 -6.48
N ARG A 128 14.50 4.87 -5.86
CA ARG A 128 14.72 4.42 -4.48
C ARG A 128 14.16 3.02 -4.23
N PRO A 129 14.78 2.24 -3.32
CA PRO A 129 14.24 0.95 -2.91
C PRO A 129 12.94 1.11 -2.11
N LEU A 130 12.12 0.06 -2.06
CA LEU A 130 11.03 -0.08 -1.10
C LEU A 130 11.55 -0.71 0.19
N PRO A 131 10.92 -0.42 1.35
CA PRO A 131 11.19 -1.17 2.56
C PRO A 131 10.86 -2.65 2.36
N ALA A 132 11.43 -3.53 3.18
CA ALA A 132 11.03 -4.94 3.17
C ALA A 132 9.56 -5.10 3.52
N LYS A 133 8.91 -6.15 2.99
CA LYS A 133 7.48 -6.40 3.18
C LYS A 133 6.62 -5.14 2.95
N PRO A 134 6.73 -4.48 1.78
CA PRO A 134 5.90 -3.32 1.50
C PRO A 134 4.44 -3.75 1.40
N VAL A 135 3.53 -2.90 1.87
CA VAL A 135 2.08 -3.07 1.73
C VAL A 135 1.45 -1.72 1.41
N VAL A 136 0.46 -1.69 0.53
CA VAL A 136 -0.35 -0.49 0.30
C VAL A 136 -1.71 -0.69 0.96
N ILE A 137 -2.13 0.25 1.79
CA ILE A 137 -3.46 0.26 2.41
C ILE A 137 -4.31 1.20 1.58
N THR A 138 -5.41 0.71 0.98
CA THR A 138 -6.31 1.55 0.19
C THR A 138 -7.71 1.57 0.79
N LEU A 139 -8.37 2.74 0.73
CA LEU A 139 -9.75 2.93 1.17
C LEU A 139 -10.54 3.59 0.03
N ASP A 140 -11.60 2.94 -0.42
CA ASP A 140 -12.38 3.38 -1.57
C ASP A 140 -13.58 4.25 -1.17
N ASP A 141 -14.14 4.95 -2.14
CA ASP A 141 -15.37 5.75 -2.13
C ASP A 141 -15.31 7.08 -1.36
N GLY A 142 -14.47 7.23 -0.33
CA GLY A 142 -14.39 8.44 0.46
C GLY A 142 -15.53 8.60 1.48
N TYR A 143 -15.97 7.51 2.10
CA TYR A 143 -16.98 7.54 3.16
C TYR A 143 -16.51 8.34 4.39
N ALA A 144 -17.46 8.84 5.19
CA ALA A 144 -17.15 9.68 6.36
C ALA A 144 -16.28 8.97 7.41
N ASP A 145 -16.42 7.64 7.53
CA ASP A 145 -15.64 6.82 8.46
C ASP A 145 -14.17 6.63 8.03
N LEU A 146 -13.83 6.91 6.78
CA LEU A 146 -12.45 7.09 6.35
C LEU A 146 -11.75 8.14 7.24
N TYR A 147 -12.39 9.31 7.45
CA TYR A 147 -11.81 10.38 8.27
C TYR A 147 -12.05 10.17 9.76
N THR A 148 -13.27 9.77 10.16
CA THR A 148 -13.64 9.73 11.58
C THR A 148 -13.13 8.49 12.32
N THR A 149 -12.75 7.44 11.58
CA THR A 149 -12.35 6.15 12.16
C THR A 149 -11.02 5.63 11.62
N ALA A 150 -10.90 5.43 10.29
CA ALA A 150 -9.72 4.82 9.70
C ALA A 150 -8.50 5.72 9.82
N TYR A 151 -8.61 7.00 9.48
CA TYR A 151 -7.50 7.96 9.52
C TYR A 151 -6.87 8.10 10.91
N PRO A 152 -7.60 8.27 12.03
CA PRO A 152 -6.99 8.31 13.35
C PRO A 152 -6.22 7.04 13.72
N ILE A 153 -6.72 5.87 13.33
CA ILE A 153 -6.03 4.59 13.57
C ILE A 153 -4.74 4.52 12.76
N LEU A 154 -4.78 4.83 11.46
CA LEU A 154 -3.61 4.87 10.59
C LEU A 154 -2.56 5.87 11.10
N HIS A 155 -3.00 7.07 11.48
CA HIS A 155 -2.14 8.12 12.01
C HIS A 155 -1.46 7.71 13.32
N ALA A 156 -2.18 7.03 14.22
CA ALA A 156 -1.61 6.52 15.46
C ALA A 156 -0.50 5.47 15.25
N HIS A 157 -0.55 4.72 14.14
CA HIS A 157 0.48 3.78 13.73
C HIS A 157 1.60 4.42 12.89
N GLY A 158 1.48 5.69 12.51
CA GLY A 158 2.39 6.34 11.57
C GLY A 158 2.33 5.73 10.16
N PHE A 159 1.19 5.15 9.78
CA PHE A 159 1.01 4.44 8.53
C PHE A 159 0.55 5.37 7.41
N LYS A 160 1.16 5.23 6.25
CA LYS A 160 0.66 5.76 4.99
C LYS A 160 -0.53 4.92 4.50
N ALA A 161 -1.43 5.57 3.76
CA ALA A 161 -2.51 4.90 3.04
C ALA A 161 -2.88 5.70 1.78
N VAL A 162 -3.75 5.13 0.95
CA VAL A 162 -4.29 5.77 -0.26
C VAL A 162 -5.81 5.82 -0.16
N ALA A 163 -6.41 6.97 -0.33
CA ALA A 163 -7.85 7.16 -0.36
C ALA A 163 -8.32 7.46 -1.78
N TYR A 164 -9.13 6.58 -2.34
CA TYR A 164 -9.75 6.75 -3.66
C TYR A 164 -11.08 7.49 -3.51
N ILE A 165 -11.12 8.74 -3.94
CA ILE A 165 -12.22 9.67 -3.69
C ILE A 165 -13.13 9.76 -4.92
N VAL A 166 -14.43 9.56 -4.71
CA VAL A 166 -15.48 9.90 -5.68
C VAL A 166 -15.77 11.40 -5.57
N SER A 167 -15.33 12.19 -6.55
CA SER A 167 -15.24 13.64 -6.40
C SER A 167 -16.58 14.32 -6.15
N SER A 168 -17.69 13.87 -6.75
CA SER A 168 -19.02 14.46 -6.53
C SER A 168 -19.66 14.06 -5.19
N PHE A 169 -19.11 13.07 -4.48
CA PHE A 169 -19.66 12.67 -3.18
C PHE A 169 -19.09 13.50 -2.03
N VAL A 170 -17.96 14.18 -2.25
CA VAL A 170 -17.32 15.01 -1.23
C VAL A 170 -18.29 16.11 -0.75
N GLY A 171 -18.46 16.20 0.56
CA GLY A 171 -19.39 17.13 1.20
C GLY A 171 -20.83 16.63 1.34
N GLN A 172 -21.17 15.46 0.77
CA GLN A 172 -22.46 14.83 1.04
C GLN A 172 -22.47 14.19 2.43
N SER A 173 -23.66 14.01 3.03
CA SER A 173 -23.84 13.64 4.45
C SER A 173 -23.16 12.34 4.91
N ARG A 174 -22.79 11.46 4.00
CA ARG A 174 -22.18 10.16 4.31
C ARG A 174 -20.71 10.06 3.87
N TYR A 175 -20.15 11.16 3.40
CA TYR A 175 -18.82 11.21 2.80
C TYR A 175 -17.96 12.28 3.47
N VAL A 176 -16.66 12.21 3.22
CA VAL A 176 -15.71 13.21 3.70
C VAL A 176 -15.99 14.59 3.12
N THR A 177 -15.65 15.64 3.86
CA THR A 177 -15.68 17.03 3.38
C THR A 177 -14.37 17.38 2.65
N ALA A 178 -14.39 18.43 1.82
CA ALA A 178 -13.19 18.91 1.16
C ALA A 178 -12.07 19.29 2.15
N ALA A 179 -12.40 19.88 3.30
CA ALA A 179 -11.42 20.18 4.34
C ALA A 179 -10.76 18.92 4.92
N GLN A 180 -11.53 17.86 5.13
CA GLN A 180 -11.02 16.58 5.61
C GLN A 180 -10.13 15.89 4.58
N VAL A 181 -10.46 15.95 3.29
CA VAL A 181 -9.61 15.45 2.20
C VAL A 181 -8.25 16.16 2.20
N VAL A 182 -8.24 17.50 2.27
CA VAL A 182 -7.00 18.29 2.33
C VAL A 182 -6.19 18.01 3.60
N GLU A 183 -6.85 17.81 4.73
CA GLU A 183 -6.17 17.47 5.99
C GLU A 183 -5.50 16.10 5.92
N MET A 184 -6.20 15.08 5.44
CA MET A 184 -5.65 13.72 5.26
C MET A 184 -4.45 13.72 4.31
N ASP A 185 -4.54 14.43 3.19
CA ASP A 185 -3.47 14.56 2.21
C ASP A 185 -2.19 15.13 2.84
N ARG A 186 -2.32 16.20 3.61
CA ARG A 186 -1.20 16.84 4.32
C ARG A 186 -0.55 15.97 5.39
N HIS A 187 -1.23 14.93 5.85
CA HIS A 187 -0.80 14.08 6.94
C HIS A 187 -0.57 12.61 6.52
N GLY A 188 -0.21 12.38 5.26
CA GLY A 188 0.31 11.09 4.80
C GLY A 188 -0.73 10.13 4.22
N ILE A 189 -1.97 10.57 3.99
CA ILE A 189 -2.94 9.81 3.20
C ILE A 189 -2.90 10.33 1.78
N GLN A 190 -2.36 9.55 0.86
CA GLN A 190 -2.33 9.91 -0.56
C GLN A 190 -3.76 9.93 -1.10
N ILE A 191 -4.18 11.04 -1.69
CA ILE A 191 -5.50 11.16 -2.32
C ILE A 191 -5.42 10.76 -3.79
N ALA A 192 -6.34 9.91 -4.21
CA ALA A 192 -6.42 9.35 -5.55
C ALA A 192 -7.86 9.40 -6.07
N SER A 193 -8.03 9.17 -7.37
CA SER A 193 -9.33 9.36 -8.04
C SER A 193 -10.14 8.05 -8.11
N HIS A 194 -11.47 8.18 -7.91
CA HIS A 194 -12.46 7.10 -8.09
C HIS A 194 -13.65 7.51 -8.96
N THR A 195 -13.38 8.23 -10.04
CA THR A 195 -14.37 8.88 -10.94
C THR A 195 -15.13 10.05 -10.31
N VAL A 196 -16.02 10.67 -11.10
CA VAL A 196 -16.87 11.76 -10.62
C VAL A 196 -17.99 11.24 -9.72
N ASP A 197 -18.71 10.18 -10.13
CA ASP A 197 -19.95 9.69 -9.52
C ASP A 197 -20.00 8.17 -9.34
N HIS A 198 -18.82 7.54 -9.20
CA HIS A 198 -18.64 6.09 -9.10
C HIS A 198 -19.12 5.34 -10.37
N ALA A 199 -19.02 5.97 -11.55
CA ALA A 199 -19.46 5.38 -12.80
C ALA A 199 -18.61 4.17 -13.21
N ASN A 200 -19.25 3.08 -13.64
CA ASN A 200 -18.57 1.92 -14.21
C ASN A 200 -18.04 2.24 -15.62
N ILE A 201 -16.80 2.70 -15.70
CA ILE A 201 -16.13 3.01 -16.98
C ILE A 201 -15.56 1.78 -17.70
N GLY A 202 -15.54 0.61 -17.04
CA GLY A 202 -15.11 -0.67 -17.62
C GLY A 202 -16.21 -1.49 -18.27
N GLY A 203 -17.48 -1.03 -18.20
CA GLY A 203 -18.61 -1.68 -18.84
C GLY A 203 -18.84 -1.18 -20.28
N ASN A 204 -20.05 -0.74 -20.57
CA ASN A 204 -20.45 -0.24 -21.89
C ASN A 204 -20.24 1.29 -22.05
N ALA A 205 -19.46 1.91 -21.16
CA ALA A 205 -19.15 3.34 -21.28
C ALA A 205 -18.39 3.63 -22.57
N SER A 206 -18.81 4.68 -23.27
CA SER A 206 -18.04 5.18 -24.41
C SER A 206 -16.70 5.74 -23.96
N PHE A 207 -15.73 5.80 -24.86
CA PHE A 207 -14.44 6.45 -24.59
C PHE A 207 -14.62 7.90 -24.09
N TYR A 208 -15.54 8.65 -24.69
CA TYR A 208 -15.86 10.01 -24.28
C TYR A 208 -16.42 10.08 -22.86
N THR A 209 -17.34 9.17 -22.50
CA THR A 209 -17.88 9.09 -21.14
C THR A 209 -16.78 8.74 -20.12
N ALA A 210 -15.92 7.74 -20.44
CA ALA A 210 -14.81 7.40 -19.60
C ALA A 210 -13.85 8.59 -19.41
N MET A 211 -13.50 9.29 -20.50
CA MET A 211 -12.63 10.47 -20.42
C MET A 211 -13.21 11.55 -19.50
N ARG A 212 -14.50 11.88 -19.61
CA ARG A 212 -15.13 12.87 -18.73
C ARG A 212 -15.06 12.45 -17.26
N GLN A 213 -15.38 11.22 -16.93
CA GLN A 213 -15.31 10.69 -15.56
C GLN A 213 -13.90 10.80 -14.98
N LEU A 214 -12.89 10.56 -15.79
CA LEU A 214 -11.49 10.60 -15.42
C LEU A 214 -10.95 12.03 -15.31
N THR A 215 -11.15 12.85 -16.34
CA THR A 215 -10.59 14.21 -16.38
C THR A 215 -11.27 15.15 -15.40
N ASP A 216 -12.61 15.05 -15.26
CA ASP A 216 -13.36 15.95 -14.39
C ASP A 216 -13.05 15.64 -12.91
N SER A 217 -12.98 14.33 -12.54
CA SER A 217 -12.57 13.93 -11.18
C SER A 217 -11.13 14.33 -10.88
N LYS A 218 -10.20 14.05 -11.80
CA LYS A 218 -8.78 14.44 -11.67
C LYS A 218 -8.62 15.93 -11.46
N SER A 219 -9.18 16.73 -12.34
CA SER A 219 -9.09 18.19 -12.29
C SER A 219 -9.70 18.75 -11.00
N TRP A 220 -10.82 18.18 -10.53
CA TRP A 220 -11.46 18.63 -9.31
C TRP A 220 -10.56 18.35 -8.09
N LEU A 221 -9.96 17.15 -8.01
CA LEU A 221 -9.05 16.79 -6.92
C LEU A 221 -7.75 17.61 -6.98
N GLU A 222 -7.14 17.78 -8.15
CA GLU A 222 -5.92 18.57 -8.34
C GLU A 222 -6.13 20.04 -7.96
N ASN A 223 -7.28 20.63 -8.30
CA ASN A 223 -7.63 21.99 -7.87
C ASN A 223 -7.83 22.10 -6.35
N LEU A 224 -8.32 21.05 -5.70
CA LEU A 224 -8.50 21.02 -4.26
C LEU A 224 -7.17 20.89 -3.49
N LEU A 225 -6.24 20.11 -4.04
CA LEU A 225 -5.02 19.66 -3.35
C LEU A 225 -3.78 20.48 -3.73
N ASP A 226 -3.82 21.22 -4.85
CA ASP A 226 -2.71 21.98 -5.44
C ASP A 226 -1.50 21.10 -5.83
N HIS A 227 -1.77 19.83 -6.21
CA HIS A 227 -0.76 18.91 -6.75
C HIS A 227 -1.39 17.85 -7.67
N PRO A 228 -0.58 17.14 -8.52
CA PRO A 228 -1.09 16.11 -9.43
C PRO A 228 -1.72 14.92 -8.70
N VAL A 229 -2.84 14.43 -9.25
CA VAL A 229 -3.52 13.19 -8.86
C VAL A 229 -3.41 12.19 -10.00
N VAL A 230 -2.52 11.20 -9.86
CA VAL A 230 -2.13 10.31 -10.97
C VAL A 230 -2.45 8.83 -10.72
N ASP A 231 -3.12 8.52 -9.63
CA ASP A 231 -3.51 7.17 -9.26
C ASP A 231 -5.04 7.03 -9.28
N PHE A 232 -5.51 5.85 -9.70
CA PHE A 232 -6.92 5.60 -9.96
C PHE A 232 -7.38 4.24 -9.42
N ALA A 233 -8.62 4.12 -8.94
CA ALA A 233 -9.30 2.85 -8.74
C ALA A 233 -10.51 2.73 -9.67
N TYR A 234 -10.65 1.57 -10.32
CA TYR A 234 -11.83 1.31 -11.14
C TYR A 234 -13.05 1.03 -10.26
N PRO A 235 -14.17 1.76 -10.41
CA PRO A 235 -15.40 1.44 -9.71
C PRO A 235 -15.80 -0.02 -9.86
N SER A 236 -15.99 -0.72 -8.73
CA SER A 236 -16.23 -2.17 -8.67
C SER A 236 -15.15 -3.02 -9.35
N GLY A 237 -13.93 -2.52 -9.49
CA GLY A 237 -12.81 -3.19 -10.14
C GLY A 237 -12.97 -3.42 -11.65
N LYS A 238 -13.98 -2.85 -12.29
CA LYS A 238 -14.35 -3.14 -13.69
C LYS A 238 -13.60 -2.26 -14.66
N PHE A 239 -12.87 -2.89 -15.57
CA PHE A 239 -12.09 -2.24 -16.61
C PHE A 239 -12.17 -2.98 -17.96
N ASN A 240 -11.79 -2.31 -19.03
CA ASN A 240 -11.61 -2.87 -20.37
C ASN A 240 -10.53 -2.06 -21.14
N ALA A 241 -10.25 -2.45 -22.38
CA ALA A 241 -9.24 -1.77 -23.19
C ALA A 241 -9.56 -0.27 -23.41
N THR A 242 -10.84 0.08 -23.52
CA THR A 242 -11.29 1.47 -23.68
C THR A 242 -11.01 2.31 -22.44
N SER A 243 -11.33 1.80 -21.24
CA SER A 243 -11.06 2.51 -19.99
C SER A 243 -9.55 2.64 -19.70
N ILE A 244 -8.74 1.62 -20.04
CA ILE A 244 -7.27 1.70 -19.92
C ILE A 244 -6.72 2.77 -20.88
N ALA A 245 -7.21 2.84 -22.14
CA ALA A 245 -6.80 3.86 -23.09
C ALA A 245 -7.17 5.27 -22.61
N ALA A 246 -8.38 5.43 -22.06
CA ALA A 246 -8.84 6.69 -21.49
C ALA A 246 -8.00 7.12 -20.27
N LEU A 247 -7.66 6.21 -19.36
CA LEU A 247 -6.77 6.48 -18.21
C LEU A 247 -5.41 7.01 -18.67
N LYS A 248 -4.79 6.35 -19.63
CA LYS A 248 -3.50 6.78 -20.19
C LYS A 248 -3.60 8.17 -20.82
N GLN A 249 -4.65 8.43 -21.57
CA GLN A 249 -4.86 9.75 -22.20
C GLN A 249 -5.20 10.84 -21.17
N ALA A 250 -5.89 10.50 -20.09
CA ALA A 250 -6.17 11.43 -18.99
C ALA A 250 -4.94 11.71 -18.10
N GLY A 251 -3.81 11.03 -18.34
CA GLY A 251 -2.56 11.27 -17.62
C GLY A 251 -2.54 10.64 -16.22
N TYR A 252 -3.18 9.49 -16.05
CA TYR A 252 -2.97 8.64 -14.88
C TYR A 252 -1.76 7.72 -15.09
N ASP A 253 -1.02 7.45 -14.03
CA ASP A 253 0.16 6.59 -14.04
C ASP A 253 -0.14 5.17 -13.60
N THR A 254 -1.07 5.01 -12.65
CA THR A 254 -1.44 3.69 -12.11
C THR A 254 -2.94 3.54 -11.98
N ALA A 255 -3.40 2.27 -11.99
CA ALA A 255 -4.78 1.95 -11.64
C ALA A 255 -4.88 0.58 -10.96
N VAL A 256 -5.82 0.47 -10.00
CA VAL A 256 -6.09 -0.74 -9.25
C VAL A 256 -7.48 -1.31 -9.57
N THR A 257 -7.58 -2.63 -9.48
CA THR A 257 -8.80 -3.41 -9.73
C THR A 257 -9.28 -4.10 -8.44
N GLU A 258 -10.30 -4.96 -8.51
CA GLU A 258 -10.72 -5.86 -7.43
C GLU A 258 -10.34 -7.33 -7.69
N MET A 259 -9.50 -7.60 -8.69
CA MET A 259 -8.94 -8.94 -8.88
C MET A 259 -7.91 -9.23 -7.77
N PHE A 260 -7.81 -10.49 -7.38
CA PHE A 260 -6.89 -10.90 -6.32
C PHE A 260 -5.52 -11.28 -6.86
N SER A 261 -4.46 -10.65 -6.38
CA SER A 261 -3.07 -11.10 -6.36
C SER A 261 -2.27 -10.17 -5.43
N VAL A 262 -1.09 -10.60 -5.05
CA VAL A 262 -0.10 -9.83 -4.28
C VAL A 262 1.16 -9.51 -5.09
N ASP A 263 1.24 -10.02 -6.32
CA ASP A 263 2.38 -9.82 -7.21
C ASP A 263 2.05 -8.77 -8.27
N HIS A 264 2.95 -7.81 -8.43
CA HIS A 264 2.78 -6.65 -9.31
C HIS A 264 4.04 -6.37 -10.11
N SER A 265 3.85 -5.80 -11.31
CA SER A 265 4.92 -5.33 -12.18
C SER A 265 4.65 -3.91 -12.68
N ARG A 266 5.70 -3.27 -13.21
CA ARG A 266 5.53 -2.00 -13.91
C ARG A 266 4.66 -2.14 -15.17
N ALA A 267 4.68 -3.32 -15.79
CA ALA A 267 3.97 -3.56 -17.07
C ALA A 267 2.45 -3.56 -16.89
N ASP A 268 1.97 -4.06 -15.76
CA ASP A 268 0.53 -4.16 -15.43
C ASP A 268 0.01 -3.02 -14.55
N ARG A 269 0.75 -1.91 -14.43
CA ARG A 269 0.43 -0.79 -13.54
C ARG A 269 -0.96 -0.15 -13.73
N TYR A 270 -1.65 -0.43 -14.80
CA TYR A 270 -3.03 0.02 -15.04
C TYR A 270 -4.09 -1.00 -14.63
N THR A 271 -3.68 -2.13 -14.07
CA THR A 271 -4.56 -3.23 -13.66
C THR A 271 -4.04 -3.96 -12.42
N TRP A 272 -3.33 -3.25 -11.53
CA TRP A 272 -2.85 -3.84 -10.30
C TRP A 272 -4.00 -4.44 -9.49
N THR A 273 -3.76 -5.61 -8.98
CA THR A 273 -4.73 -6.42 -8.23
C THR A 273 -4.70 -6.04 -6.75
N ARG A 274 -5.76 -6.38 -6.03
CA ARG A 274 -5.87 -6.03 -4.61
C ARG A 274 -6.33 -7.21 -3.76
N VAL A 275 -5.99 -7.14 -2.49
CA VAL A 275 -6.50 -8.04 -1.44
C VAL A 275 -7.69 -7.34 -0.78
N ARG A 276 -8.89 -7.85 -1.02
CA ARG A 276 -10.09 -7.31 -0.41
C ARG A 276 -10.16 -7.72 1.05
N VAL A 277 -10.40 -6.76 1.95
CA VAL A 277 -10.66 -6.96 3.36
C VAL A 277 -12.11 -6.59 3.67
N GLY A 278 -12.85 -7.47 4.33
CA GLY A 278 -14.28 -7.27 4.53
C GLY A 278 -14.85 -7.91 5.80
N GLY A 279 -16.17 -7.77 5.95
CA GLY A 279 -16.88 -8.25 7.13
C GLY A 279 -16.78 -9.75 7.34
N GLY A 280 -16.57 -10.16 8.59
CA GLY A 280 -16.48 -11.55 9.00
C GLY A 280 -15.14 -12.21 8.75
N GLU A 281 -14.17 -11.51 8.21
CA GLU A 281 -12.81 -12.00 8.04
C GLU A 281 -12.09 -12.01 9.40
N SER A 282 -11.55 -13.16 9.78
CA SER A 282 -10.73 -13.25 11.00
C SER A 282 -9.33 -12.67 10.75
N LEU A 283 -8.62 -12.33 11.83
CA LEU A 283 -7.22 -11.89 11.74
C LEU A 283 -6.32 -12.97 11.11
N SER A 284 -6.67 -14.26 11.27
CA SER A 284 -5.98 -15.38 10.62
C SER A 284 -6.21 -15.39 9.11
N ASP A 285 -7.45 -15.14 8.65
CA ASP A 285 -7.78 -15.05 7.22
C ASP A 285 -7.05 -13.85 6.58
N PHE A 286 -7.09 -12.70 7.26
CA PHE A 286 -6.33 -11.51 6.86
C PHE A 286 -4.83 -11.81 6.70
N ALA A 287 -4.21 -12.43 7.70
CA ALA A 287 -2.79 -12.81 7.64
C ALA A 287 -2.50 -13.80 6.49
N GLY A 288 -3.38 -14.77 6.29
CA GLY A 288 -3.28 -15.75 5.20
C GLY A 288 -3.37 -15.10 3.82
N SER A 289 -4.22 -14.08 3.66
CA SER A 289 -4.40 -13.36 2.39
C SER A 289 -3.14 -12.57 1.97
N LEU A 290 -2.27 -12.23 2.93
CA LEU A 290 -0.99 -11.55 2.70
C LEU A 290 0.18 -12.53 2.44
N GLY A 291 -0.08 -13.83 2.33
CA GLY A 291 0.95 -14.85 2.14
C GLY A 291 1.77 -15.17 3.38
N THR A 292 1.32 -14.75 4.55
CA THR A 292 1.94 -15.04 5.85
C THR A 292 0.97 -15.82 6.72
N PRO A 293 0.96 -17.17 6.66
CA PRO A 293 0.09 -17.96 7.53
C PRO A 293 0.41 -17.68 8.99
N MET A 294 -0.61 -17.40 9.78
CA MET A 294 -0.46 -17.31 11.23
C MET A 294 0.06 -18.62 11.78
N PRO A 295 1.02 -18.61 12.70
CA PRO A 295 1.38 -19.84 13.40
C PRO A 295 0.16 -20.36 14.13
N PHE A 296 -0.26 -21.59 13.81
CA PHE A 296 -1.35 -22.25 14.54
C PHE A 296 -0.91 -22.46 15.99
N THR A 297 -1.58 -21.81 16.92
CA THR A 297 -1.46 -22.16 18.33
C THR A 297 -2.42 -23.29 18.62
N VAL A 298 -1.92 -24.52 18.70
CA VAL A 298 -2.72 -25.64 19.17
C VAL A 298 -2.87 -25.51 20.68
N VAL A 299 -4.04 -25.11 21.14
CA VAL A 299 -4.38 -25.12 22.56
C VAL A 299 -4.68 -26.58 22.92
N THR A 300 -3.69 -27.29 23.47
CA THR A 300 -3.92 -28.58 24.09
C THR A 300 -4.35 -28.36 25.55
N ALA A 301 -5.23 -29.19 26.07
CA ALA A 301 -5.78 -29.07 27.43
C ALA A 301 -4.72 -29.12 28.56
N LEU A 302 -3.45 -29.18 28.26
CA LEU A 302 -2.35 -29.38 29.20
C LEU A 302 -1.12 -28.44 29.01
N GLY A 303 -1.27 -27.30 28.32
CA GLY A 303 -0.17 -26.33 28.20
C GLY A 303 0.11 -25.91 26.75
N PHE A 304 0.66 -24.72 26.61
CA PHE A 304 1.01 -24.17 25.31
C PHE A 304 2.30 -24.78 24.78
N GLU A 305 2.22 -25.60 23.75
CA GLU A 305 3.41 -25.97 22.95
C GLU A 305 3.19 -25.50 21.50
N THR A 306 4.14 -24.74 20.98
CA THR A 306 4.18 -24.37 19.56
C THR A 306 4.78 -25.54 18.78
N VAL A 307 3.95 -26.27 18.05
CA VAL A 307 4.42 -27.31 17.12
C VAL A 307 4.21 -26.78 15.70
N GLY A 308 5.30 -26.40 15.05
CA GLY A 308 5.29 -26.08 13.62
C GLY A 308 5.14 -27.37 12.80
N ILE A 309 3.94 -27.63 12.27
CA ILE A 309 3.74 -28.71 11.29
C ILE A 309 3.78 -28.07 9.90
N PRO A 310 4.73 -28.48 9.03
CA PRO A 310 4.70 -28.04 7.64
C PRO A 310 3.47 -28.61 6.94
N LEU A 311 2.68 -27.75 6.31
CA LEU A 311 1.56 -28.17 5.48
C LEU A 311 2.07 -29.00 4.28
N PRO A 312 1.40 -30.09 3.90
CA PRO A 312 1.75 -30.83 2.69
C PRO A 312 1.52 -29.94 1.44
N PRO A 313 2.32 -30.11 0.38
CA PRO A 313 2.17 -29.32 -0.83
C PRO A 313 0.78 -29.54 -1.45
N MET A 314 0.10 -28.46 -1.76
CA MET A 314 -1.21 -28.49 -2.45
C MET A 314 -1.10 -29.29 -3.75
N PRO A 315 -2.04 -30.20 -4.06
CA PRO A 315 -2.02 -30.92 -5.32
C PRO A 315 -2.20 -29.95 -6.49
N ARG A 316 -1.31 -30.05 -7.48
CA ARG A 316 -1.43 -29.28 -8.72
C ARG A 316 -2.75 -29.62 -9.41
N PRO A 317 -3.49 -28.63 -9.94
CA PRO A 317 -4.70 -28.91 -10.68
C PRO A 317 -4.38 -29.80 -11.89
N ALA A 318 -5.11 -30.91 -12.03
CA ALA A 318 -4.97 -31.82 -13.16
C ALA A 318 -5.30 -31.12 -14.46
N LEU A 319 -4.35 -31.11 -15.38
CA LEU A 319 -4.55 -30.61 -16.75
C LEU A 319 -5.54 -31.55 -17.47
N LEU A 320 -6.78 -31.12 -17.61
CA LEU A 320 -7.77 -31.84 -18.45
C LEU A 320 -7.36 -31.68 -19.92
N LEU A 321 -6.62 -32.65 -20.43
CA LEU A 321 -6.43 -32.84 -21.87
C LEU A 321 -7.78 -33.13 -22.50
N ARG A 322 -8.36 -32.20 -23.23
CA ARG A 322 -9.46 -32.50 -24.17
C ARG A 322 -8.88 -33.35 -25.30
N LYS A 323 -9.36 -34.57 -25.41
CA LYS A 323 -9.20 -35.37 -26.63
C LYS A 323 -10.10 -34.78 -27.71
N SER A 324 -9.51 -34.58 -28.85
CA SER A 324 -10.13 -34.23 -30.16
C SER A 324 -11.23 -35.19 -30.58
#